data_516f638b7f402e637083024befd88564
#
_entry.id   516f638b7f402e637083024befd88564
#
_cell.length_a   1.000
_cell.length_b   1.000
_cell.length_c   1.000
_cell.angle_alpha   90.00
_cell.angle_beta   90.00
_cell.angle_gamma   90.00
#
_symmetry.space_group_name_H-M   'P 1'
#
loop_
_entity.id
_entity.type
_entity.pdbx_description
1 polymer ?
#
loop_
_entity_poly.entity_id
_entity_poly.type
_entity_poly.pdbx_seq_one_letter_code
_entity_poly.pdbx_strand_id
1 'polypeptide(L)'
;VEFEIAHDMNDALIDIQQSIEEVKSELPLGAEDPQIQEYSERSFPAMTISLQGEGSLRQKIYFAEEMKDILESIDGIYEANLVAAPDEVLEGVIDKSKMEAYGVTLDDLYNSINNNNIVIPGGRQDTGLGSFNVEVPSVLETPSDVYSIPVKVTKDAVVTFGDIATVKRTFKDFNEYARINGKDTVALDIFLRD
;
A
#
# COMPACT_ATOMS: atom_id res chain seq x y z
N VAL A 1 17.96 -21.96 -9.45
CA VAL A 1 17.68 -23.02 -10.41
C VAL A 1 18.37 -22.67 -11.72
N GLU A 2 18.97 -23.61 -12.41
CA GLU A 2 19.68 -23.40 -13.68
C GLU A 2 19.00 -24.24 -14.75
N PHE A 3 18.63 -23.61 -15.87
CA PHE A 3 18.01 -24.27 -17.02
C PHE A 3 18.94 -24.27 -18.22
N GLU A 4 18.70 -25.14 -19.17
CA GLU A 4 19.42 -25.16 -20.45
C GLU A 4 19.05 -23.94 -21.28
N ILE A 5 20.00 -23.38 -22.04
CA ILE A 5 19.84 -22.13 -22.83
C ILE A 5 18.67 -22.17 -23.84
N ALA A 6 18.21 -23.36 -24.22
CA ALA A 6 17.12 -23.55 -25.16
C ALA A 6 15.75 -23.87 -24.49
N HIS A 7 15.68 -23.83 -23.15
CA HIS A 7 14.45 -24.13 -22.44
C HIS A 7 13.47 -22.93 -22.53
N ASP A 8 12.18 -23.22 -22.81
CA ASP A 8 11.17 -22.17 -22.85
C ASP A 8 10.95 -21.60 -21.45
N MET A 9 10.95 -20.27 -21.32
CA MET A 9 10.83 -19.60 -20.03
C MET A 9 9.48 -19.89 -19.35
N ASN A 10 8.40 -19.99 -20.13
CA ASN A 10 7.07 -20.28 -19.57
C ASN A 10 7.01 -21.69 -19.00
N ASP A 11 7.60 -22.66 -19.72
CA ASP A 11 7.69 -24.04 -19.25
C ASP A 11 8.54 -24.12 -17.98
N ALA A 12 9.67 -23.38 -17.94
CA ALA A 12 10.52 -23.29 -16.74
C ALA A 12 9.77 -22.71 -15.52
N LEU A 13 8.97 -21.66 -15.72
CA LEU A 13 8.15 -21.09 -14.66
C LEU A 13 7.11 -22.07 -14.12
N ILE A 14 6.45 -22.82 -15.01
CA ILE A 14 5.48 -23.85 -14.64
C ILE A 14 6.14 -24.95 -13.83
N ASP A 15 7.30 -25.43 -14.26
CA ASP A 15 8.06 -26.49 -13.56
C ASP A 15 8.50 -26.04 -12.16
N ILE A 16 8.94 -24.78 -12.02
CA ILE A 16 9.31 -24.21 -10.71
C ILE A 16 8.08 -24.09 -9.82
N GLN A 17 6.95 -23.56 -10.34
CA GLN A 17 5.70 -23.41 -9.59
C GLN A 17 5.23 -24.77 -9.08
N GLN A 18 5.21 -25.78 -9.94
CA GLN A 18 4.82 -27.13 -9.56
C GLN A 18 5.74 -27.70 -8.46
N SER A 19 7.05 -27.55 -8.61
CA SER A 19 8.02 -28.03 -7.61
C SER A 19 7.85 -27.33 -6.25
N ILE A 20 7.52 -26.05 -6.24
CA ILE A 20 7.25 -25.29 -5.01
C ILE A 20 5.95 -25.76 -4.36
N GLU A 21 4.89 -25.94 -5.13
CA GLU A 21 3.61 -26.42 -4.59
C GLU A 21 3.74 -27.82 -3.97
N GLU A 22 4.54 -28.71 -4.55
CA GLU A 22 4.80 -30.05 -4.01
C GLU A 22 5.45 -30.02 -2.63
N VAL A 23 6.38 -29.07 -2.38
CA VAL A 23 7.12 -28.98 -1.10
C VAL A 23 6.51 -27.95 -0.13
N LYS A 24 5.52 -27.19 -0.54
CA LYS A 24 4.90 -26.13 0.28
C LYS A 24 4.35 -26.65 1.60
N SER A 25 3.78 -27.84 1.58
CA SER A 25 3.25 -28.50 2.80
C SER A 25 4.33 -28.98 3.77
N GLU A 26 5.58 -29.07 3.33
CA GLU A 26 6.72 -29.50 4.15
C GLU A 26 7.44 -28.33 4.82
N LEU A 27 7.06 -27.08 4.48
CA LEU A 27 7.66 -25.90 5.07
C LEU A 27 7.29 -25.79 6.56
N PRO A 28 8.20 -25.29 7.41
CA PRO A 28 7.92 -25.07 8.82
C PRO A 28 6.77 -24.10 9.06
N LEU A 29 6.05 -24.27 10.16
CA LEU A 29 5.03 -23.32 10.60
C LEU A 29 5.65 -21.93 10.80
N GLY A 30 5.11 -20.94 10.09
CA GLY A 30 5.59 -19.55 10.12
C GLY A 30 6.59 -19.20 9.00
N ALA A 31 6.90 -20.13 8.09
CA ALA A 31 7.60 -19.79 6.87
C ALA A 31 6.71 -18.90 5.97
N GLU A 32 7.30 -17.89 5.38
CA GLU A 32 6.62 -17.08 4.36
C GLU A 32 6.42 -17.92 3.09
N ASP A 33 5.35 -17.60 2.34
CA ASP A 33 5.08 -18.28 1.08
C ASP A 33 6.23 -17.99 0.08
N PRO A 34 6.81 -19.04 -0.56
CA PRO A 34 7.83 -18.85 -1.56
C PRO A 34 7.34 -18.01 -2.73
N GLN A 35 8.12 -17.02 -3.13
CA GLN A 35 7.85 -16.18 -4.28
C GLN A 35 8.81 -16.49 -5.41
N ILE A 36 8.28 -16.65 -6.62
CA ILE A 36 9.08 -16.82 -7.83
C ILE A 36 9.20 -15.46 -8.49
N GLN A 37 10.42 -14.99 -8.68
CA GLN A 37 10.69 -13.76 -9.38
C GLN A 37 11.58 -14.04 -10.59
N GLU A 38 11.07 -13.69 -11.75
CA GLU A 38 11.85 -13.74 -12.99
C GLU A 38 12.77 -12.53 -13.05
N TYR A 39 14.04 -12.77 -13.32
CA TYR A 39 15.02 -11.73 -13.62
C TYR A 39 15.40 -11.78 -15.10
N SER A 40 15.03 -10.76 -15.82
CA SER A 40 15.43 -10.54 -17.21
C SER A 40 16.16 -9.20 -17.33
N GLU A 41 16.72 -8.90 -18.50
CA GLU A 41 17.28 -7.57 -18.77
C GLU A 41 16.25 -6.45 -18.60
N ARG A 42 14.96 -6.77 -18.74
CA ARG A 42 13.81 -5.89 -18.53
C ARG A 42 13.49 -5.62 -17.05
N SER A 43 14.02 -6.42 -16.14
CA SER A 43 13.88 -6.19 -14.70
C SER A 43 14.69 -4.98 -14.21
N PHE A 44 15.49 -4.39 -15.09
CA PHE A 44 16.23 -3.17 -14.80
C PHE A 44 15.56 -1.96 -15.45
N PRO A 45 15.50 -0.82 -14.76
CA PRO A 45 14.95 0.39 -15.36
C PRO A 45 15.84 0.86 -16.52
N ALA A 46 15.22 1.18 -17.65
CA ALA A 46 15.90 1.76 -18.79
C ALA A 46 16.35 3.21 -18.51
N MET A 47 15.63 3.89 -17.62
CA MET A 47 15.90 5.28 -17.23
C MET A 47 15.37 5.52 -15.81
N THR A 48 16.13 6.32 -15.04
CA THR A 48 15.65 6.85 -13.75
C THR A 48 15.55 8.37 -13.85
N ILE A 49 14.38 8.92 -13.58
CA ILE A 49 14.12 10.37 -13.49
C ILE A 49 14.06 10.76 -12.02
N SER A 50 14.88 11.74 -11.60
CA SER A 50 14.91 12.23 -10.23
C SER A 50 14.36 13.64 -10.13
N LEU A 51 13.47 13.87 -9.17
CA LEU A 51 12.81 15.15 -8.92
C LEU A 51 13.64 16.00 -7.96
N GLN A 52 14.27 17.04 -8.47
CA GLN A 52 15.02 18.00 -7.67
C GLN A 52 14.24 19.31 -7.54
N GLY A 53 14.46 20.01 -6.45
CA GLY A 53 13.87 21.33 -6.24
C GLY A 53 13.54 21.61 -4.79
N GLU A 54 13.11 22.85 -4.55
CA GLU A 54 12.54 23.26 -3.28
C GLU A 54 11.09 22.77 -3.20
N GLY A 55 10.66 22.36 -2.03
CA GLY A 55 9.33 21.82 -1.80
C GLY A 55 9.33 20.70 -0.77
N SER A 56 8.16 20.43 -0.19
CA SER A 56 7.97 19.34 0.75
C SER A 56 8.05 17.99 0.04
N LEU A 57 8.37 16.92 0.79
CA LEU A 57 8.32 15.56 0.28
C LEU A 57 6.96 15.23 -0.35
N ARG A 58 5.86 15.63 0.30
CA ARG A 58 4.50 15.44 -0.21
C ARG A 58 4.30 16.06 -1.59
N GLN A 59 4.80 17.27 -1.81
CA GLN A 59 4.71 17.91 -3.13
C GLN A 59 5.52 17.15 -4.18
N LYS A 60 6.70 16.67 -3.82
CA LYS A 60 7.54 15.88 -4.74
C LYS A 60 6.87 14.55 -5.10
N ILE A 61 6.29 13.85 -4.13
CA ILE A 61 5.55 12.60 -4.36
C ILE A 61 4.35 12.87 -5.28
N TYR A 62 3.54 13.88 -4.99
CA TYR A 62 2.40 14.23 -5.82
C TYR A 62 2.80 14.49 -7.29
N PHE A 63 3.87 15.28 -7.52
CA PHE A 63 4.37 15.51 -8.87
C PHE A 63 4.94 14.25 -9.52
N ALA A 64 5.55 13.36 -8.73
CA ALA A 64 6.04 12.08 -9.23
C ALA A 64 4.89 11.16 -9.66
N GLU A 65 3.79 11.12 -8.91
CA GLU A 65 2.57 10.38 -9.26
C GLU A 65 1.95 10.92 -10.55
N GLU A 66 1.79 12.24 -10.69
CA GLU A 66 1.30 12.83 -11.95
C GLU A 66 2.23 12.51 -13.13
N MET A 67 3.54 12.58 -12.93
CA MET A 67 4.51 12.21 -13.96
C MET A 67 4.43 10.73 -14.33
N LYS A 68 4.25 9.85 -13.34
CA LYS A 68 4.04 8.42 -13.55
C LYS A 68 2.88 8.18 -14.51
N ASP A 69 1.70 8.74 -14.21
CA ASP A 69 0.50 8.59 -15.04
C ASP A 69 0.73 9.07 -16.48
N ILE A 70 1.42 10.19 -16.65
CA ILE A 70 1.77 10.72 -17.97
C ILE A 70 2.72 9.77 -18.70
N LEU A 71 3.77 9.30 -18.02
CA LEU A 71 4.78 8.42 -18.60
C LEU A 71 4.18 7.09 -19.03
N GLU A 72 3.35 6.48 -18.20
CA GLU A 72 2.66 5.22 -18.52
C GLU A 72 1.67 5.35 -19.68
N SER A 73 1.22 6.57 -20.01
CA SER A 73 0.40 6.83 -21.20
C SER A 73 1.21 6.87 -22.51
N ILE A 74 2.53 6.91 -22.45
CA ILE A 74 3.42 6.97 -23.61
C ILE A 74 3.58 5.56 -24.18
N ASP A 75 3.35 5.42 -25.50
CA ASP A 75 3.61 4.16 -26.18
C ASP A 75 5.10 3.79 -26.08
N GLY A 76 5.39 2.53 -25.71
CA GLY A 76 6.75 2.05 -25.48
C GLY A 76 7.18 2.05 -24.00
N ILE A 77 6.47 2.70 -23.11
CA ILE A 77 6.68 2.55 -21.66
C ILE A 77 5.76 1.43 -21.16
N TYR A 78 6.35 0.50 -20.42
CA TYR A 78 5.62 -0.60 -19.78
C TYR A 78 5.09 -0.18 -18.41
N GLU A 79 5.95 0.43 -17.60
CA GLU A 79 5.67 0.78 -16.21
C GLU A 79 6.61 1.89 -15.75
N ALA A 80 6.14 2.72 -14.82
CA ALA A 80 6.97 3.70 -14.12
C ALA A 80 6.79 3.51 -12.60
N ASN A 81 7.87 3.20 -11.88
CA ASN A 81 7.83 2.93 -10.45
C ASN A 81 8.43 4.07 -9.65
N LEU A 82 7.71 4.51 -8.61
CA LEU A 82 8.23 5.51 -7.68
C LEU A 82 9.29 4.88 -6.78
N VAL A 83 10.40 5.60 -6.59
CA VAL A 83 11.51 5.23 -5.71
C VAL A 83 11.66 6.30 -4.64
N ALA A 84 11.85 5.89 -3.41
CA ALA A 84 11.93 6.75 -2.22
C ALA A 84 10.68 7.64 -2.03
N ALA A 85 9.52 7.11 -2.38
CA ALA A 85 8.20 7.73 -2.21
C ALA A 85 7.38 6.90 -1.21
N PRO A 86 7.56 7.11 0.11
CA PRO A 86 6.80 6.36 1.11
C PRO A 86 5.31 6.70 1.04
N ASP A 87 4.47 5.69 1.28
CA ASP A 87 3.02 5.85 1.35
C ASP A 87 2.62 6.87 2.42
N GLU A 88 1.65 7.70 2.10
CA GLU A 88 1.03 8.58 3.07
C GLU A 88 0.08 7.79 3.97
N VAL A 89 0.16 8.02 5.27
CA VAL A 89 -0.65 7.32 6.27
C VAL A 89 -1.25 8.29 7.29
N LEU A 90 -2.35 7.86 7.90
CA LEU A 90 -2.89 8.50 9.09
C LEU A 90 -2.31 7.80 10.33
N GLU A 91 -1.43 8.50 11.04
CA GLU A 91 -0.83 8.01 12.28
C GLU A 91 -1.65 8.48 13.49
N GLY A 92 -2.18 7.54 14.26
CA GLY A 92 -2.88 7.81 15.51
C GLY A 92 -1.95 7.59 16.71
N VAL A 93 -1.58 8.67 17.37
CA VAL A 93 -0.81 8.62 18.61
C VAL A 93 -1.74 8.55 19.79
N ILE A 94 -1.74 7.42 20.48
CA ILE A 94 -2.69 7.13 21.57
C ILE A 94 -2.14 7.66 22.90
N ASP A 95 -3.00 8.35 23.66
CA ASP A 95 -2.73 8.78 25.01
C ASP A 95 -3.13 7.67 26.00
N LYS A 96 -2.14 7.01 26.57
CA LYS A 96 -2.35 5.91 27.52
C LYS A 96 -3.15 6.34 28.75
N SER A 97 -2.93 7.54 29.26
CA SER A 97 -3.64 8.04 30.45
C SER A 97 -5.13 8.23 30.16
N LYS A 98 -5.47 8.71 28.96
CA LYS A 98 -6.86 8.85 28.53
C LYS A 98 -7.51 7.48 28.31
N MET A 99 -6.79 6.52 27.68
CA MET A 99 -7.29 5.15 27.56
C MET A 99 -7.68 4.57 28.92
N GLU A 100 -6.80 4.69 29.91
CA GLU A 100 -7.04 4.20 31.26
C GLU A 100 -8.24 4.92 31.91
N ALA A 101 -8.32 6.24 31.75
CA ALA A 101 -9.43 7.04 32.31
C ALA A 101 -10.80 6.66 31.73
N TYR A 102 -10.87 6.35 30.44
CA TYR A 102 -12.09 5.92 29.76
C TYR A 102 -12.30 4.38 29.83
N GLY A 103 -11.36 3.65 30.42
CA GLY A 103 -11.40 2.19 30.50
C GLY A 103 -11.37 1.50 29.15
N VAL A 104 -10.70 2.11 28.16
CA VAL A 104 -10.52 1.56 26.81
C VAL A 104 -9.35 0.59 26.81
N THR A 105 -9.50 -0.57 26.20
CA THR A 105 -8.47 -1.58 26.04
C THR A 105 -7.87 -1.55 24.63
N LEU A 106 -6.72 -2.21 24.43
CA LEU A 106 -6.14 -2.37 23.10
C LEU A 106 -7.06 -3.20 22.16
N ASP A 107 -7.77 -4.18 22.72
CA ASP A 107 -8.71 -4.98 21.94
C ASP A 107 -9.91 -4.13 21.47
N ASP A 108 -10.41 -3.20 22.31
CA ASP A 108 -11.44 -2.25 21.92
C ASP A 108 -10.99 -1.40 20.72
N LEU A 109 -9.73 -0.92 20.75
CA LEU A 109 -9.14 -0.15 19.65
C LEU A 109 -9.01 -0.97 18.37
N TYR A 110 -8.42 -2.17 18.48
CA TYR A 110 -8.21 -3.06 17.35
C TYR A 110 -9.53 -3.40 16.65
N ASN A 111 -10.51 -3.81 17.42
CA ASN A 111 -11.85 -4.16 16.92
C ASN A 111 -12.54 -2.94 16.30
N SER A 112 -12.40 -1.77 16.91
CA SER A 112 -12.98 -0.54 16.39
C SER A 112 -12.40 -0.16 15.03
N ILE A 113 -11.08 -0.18 14.88
CA ILE A 113 -10.42 0.15 13.62
C ILE A 113 -10.79 -0.86 12.53
N ASN A 114 -10.70 -2.15 12.82
CA ASN A 114 -11.02 -3.20 11.85
C ASN A 114 -12.47 -3.14 11.38
N ASN A 115 -13.40 -2.88 12.29
CA ASN A 115 -14.82 -2.82 11.95
C ASN A 115 -15.20 -1.56 11.16
N ASN A 116 -14.42 -0.49 11.26
CA ASN A 116 -14.71 0.78 10.59
C ASN A 116 -13.84 1.06 9.35
N ASN A 117 -12.82 0.24 9.10
CA ASN A 117 -11.96 0.36 7.91
C ASN A 117 -12.21 -0.77 6.91
N ILE A 118 -13.47 -1.04 6.61
CA ILE A 118 -13.88 -2.11 5.68
C ILE A 118 -14.67 -1.47 4.54
N VAL A 119 -14.24 -1.72 3.30
CA VAL A 119 -15.07 -1.47 2.11
C VAL A 119 -16.16 -2.53 2.06
N ILE A 120 -17.41 -2.14 2.28
CA ILE A 120 -18.55 -3.04 2.20
C ILE A 120 -19.05 -3.02 0.76
N PRO A 121 -18.95 -4.12 -0.01
CA PRO A 121 -19.54 -4.18 -1.33
C PRO A 121 -21.07 -4.09 -1.16
N GLY A 122 -21.64 -2.99 -1.59
CA GLY A 122 -23.09 -2.71 -1.52
C GLY A 122 -23.95 -3.56 -2.46
N GLY A 123 -23.32 -4.52 -3.17
CA GLY A 123 -24.00 -5.41 -4.11
C GLY A 123 -24.13 -4.82 -5.51
N ARG A 124 -24.88 -5.52 -6.35
CA ARG A 124 -25.20 -5.11 -7.73
C ARG A 124 -26.60 -4.54 -7.78
N GLN A 125 -26.74 -3.37 -8.36
CA GLN A 125 -28.03 -2.80 -8.67
C GLN A 125 -28.29 -2.86 -10.20
N ASP A 126 -29.31 -3.62 -10.59
CA ASP A 126 -29.81 -3.68 -11.96
C ASP A 126 -30.87 -2.58 -12.16
N THR A 127 -30.60 -1.67 -13.09
CA THR A 127 -31.49 -0.55 -13.38
C THR A 127 -32.28 -0.74 -14.69
N GLY A 128 -32.23 -1.92 -15.31
CA GLY A 128 -32.87 -2.19 -16.60
C GLY A 128 -32.15 -1.57 -17.83
N LEU A 129 -31.21 -0.64 -17.59
CA LEU A 129 -30.32 -0.03 -18.57
C LEU A 129 -28.86 -0.44 -18.40
N GLY A 130 -28.55 -1.17 -17.35
CA GLY A 130 -27.22 -1.67 -17.02
C GLY A 130 -27.12 -2.11 -15.56
N SER A 131 -26.11 -2.90 -15.27
CA SER A 131 -25.80 -3.37 -13.94
C SER A 131 -24.62 -2.57 -13.39
N PHE A 132 -24.80 -1.92 -12.25
CA PHE A 132 -23.78 -1.12 -11.56
C PHE A 132 -23.39 -1.78 -10.26
N ASN A 133 -22.07 -1.85 -9.98
CA ASN A 133 -21.59 -2.21 -8.67
C ASN A 133 -21.79 -1.02 -7.73
N VAL A 134 -22.49 -1.23 -6.62
CA VAL A 134 -22.61 -0.25 -5.56
C VAL A 134 -21.56 -0.59 -4.52
N GLU A 135 -20.61 0.31 -4.33
CA GLU A 135 -19.65 0.22 -3.24
C GLU A 135 -19.98 1.30 -2.21
N VAL A 136 -20.04 0.92 -0.95
CA VAL A 136 -20.16 1.87 0.14
C VAL A 136 -18.74 2.12 0.66
N PRO A 137 -18.13 3.26 0.33
CA PRO A 137 -16.79 3.55 0.82
C PRO A 137 -16.86 3.76 2.34
N SER A 138 -16.15 2.92 3.08
CA SER A 138 -15.89 3.12 4.52
C SER A 138 -14.40 3.26 4.78
N VAL A 139 -13.66 3.75 3.78
CA VAL A 139 -12.22 3.97 3.90
C VAL A 139 -11.98 5.29 4.64
N LEU A 140 -11.11 5.23 5.64
CA LEU A 140 -10.70 6.39 6.43
C LEU A 140 -9.69 7.21 5.62
N GLU A 141 -10.12 8.35 5.07
CA GLU A 141 -9.30 9.18 4.20
C GLU A 141 -8.78 10.44 4.91
N THR A 142 -9.49 10.90 5.91
CA THR A 142 -9.15 12.13 6.61
C THR A 142 -8.95 11.91 8.11
N PRO A 143 -8.14 12.76 8.79
CA PRO A 143 -8.04 12.73 10.25
C PRO A 143 -9.41 12.86 10.94
N SER A 144 -10.35 13.60 10.35
CA SER A 144 -11.69 13.79 10.88
C SER A 144 -12.48 12.48 10.91
N ASP A 145 -12.31 11.63 9.90
CA ASP A 145 -12.97 10.33 9.84
C ASP A 145 -12.50 9.44 10.99
N VAL A 146 -11.17 9.45 11.23
CA VAL A 146 -10.58 8.68 12.34
C VAL A 146 -11.04 9.21 13.70
N TYR A 147 -11.10 10.52 13.90
CA TYR A 147 -11.55 11.09 15.17
C TYR A 147 -12.97 10.68 15.56
N SER A 148 -13.85 10.48 14.59
CA SER A 148 -15.25 10.13 14.82
C SER A 148 -15.52 8.64 15.04
N ILE A 149 -14.50 7.78 14.89
CA ILE A 149 -14.65 6.33 15.11
C ILE A 149 -15.01 6.05 16.57
N PRO A 150 -16.13 5.34 16.84
CA PRO A 150 -16.48 4.93 18.19
C PRO A 150 -15.57 3.77 18.63
N VAL A 151 -14.81 3.99 19.70
CA VAL A 151 -13.93 2.99 20.27
C VAL A 151 -14.63 2.18 21.35
N LYS A 152 -15.46 2.85 22.17
CA LYS A 152 -16.20 2.19 23.24
C LYS A 152 -17.56 2.84 23.42
N VAL A 153 -18.58 2.02 23.47
CA VAL A 153 -19.96 2.45 23.75
C VAL A 153 -20.34 1.95 25.13
N THR A 154 -20.69 2.89 26.02
CA THR A 154 -21.23 2.61 27.34
C THR A 154 -22.69 3.04 27.39
N LYS A 155 -23.38 2.76 28.50
CA LYS A 155 -24.80 3.16 28.66
C LYS A 155 -24.98 4.69 28.66
N ASP A 156 -23.96 5.41 29.09
CA ASP A 156 -24.03 6.85 29.37
C ASP A 156 -23.21 7.70 28.39
N ALA A 157 -22.28 7.07 27.62
CA ALA A 157 -21.39 7.80 26.71
C ALA A 157 -20.82 6.92 25.61
N VAL A 158 -20.46 7.58 24.49
CA VAL A 158 -19.66 6.99 23.41
C VAL A 158 -18.27 7.64 23.49
N VAL A 159 -17.25 6.81 23.67
CA VAL A 159 -15.85 7.23 23.59
C VAL A 159 -15.38 7.05 22.16
N THR A 160 -14.90 8.12 21.55
CA THR A 160 -14.38 8.11 20.19
C THR A 160 -12.86 8.06 20.16
N PHE A 161 -12.31 7.79 18.99
CA PHE A 161 -10.84 7.82 18.79
C PHE A 161 -10.26 9.20 19.11
N GLY A 162 -11.00 10.28 18.81
CA GLY A 162 -10.62 11.65 19.13
C GLY A 162 -10.49 11.95 20.62
N ASP A 163 -11.19 11.21 21.47
CA ASP A 163 -11.09 11.42 22.93
C ASP A 163 -9.78 10.87 23.51
N ILE A 164 -9.18 9.87 22.86
CA ILE A 164 -8.01 9.12 23.38
C ILE A 164 -6.75 9.23 22.53
N ALA A 165 -6.82 9.78 21.33
CA ALA A 165 -5.71 9.85 20.40
C ALA A 165 -5.59 11.19 19.69
N THR A 166 -4.40 11.47 19.18
CA THR A 166 -4.14 12.55 18.24
C THR A 166 -3.79 11.94 16.89
N VAL A 167 -4.53 12.32 15.84
CA VAL A 167 -4.32 11.81 14.49
C VAL A 167 -3.58 12.86 13.67
N LYS A 168 -2.54 12.44 12.97
CA LYS A 168 -1.80 13.28 12.02
C LYS A 168 -1.58 12.55 10.71
N ARG A 169 -1.59 13.29 9.62
CA ARG A 169 -1.21 12.78 8.31
C ARG A 169 0.31 12.84 8.19
N THR A 170 0.93 11.70 7.97
CA THR A 170 2.38 11.53 7.87
C THR A 170 2.72 10.50 6.80
N PHE A 171 3.96 10.10 6.72
CA PHE A 171 4.41 9.03 5.84
C PHE A 171 4.82 7.82 6.65
N LYS A 172 4.74 6.64 6.04
CA LYS A 172 5.37 5.43 6.58
C LYS A 172 6.87 5.64 6.74
N ASP A 173 7.48 4.84 7.59
CA ASP A 173 8.94 4.80 7.71
C ASP A 173 9.56 4.48 6.34
N PHE A 174 10.67 5.16 6.04
CA PHE A 174 11.36 4.98 4.77
C PHE A 174 12.04 3.62 4.74
N ASN A 175 11.69 2.80 3.78
CA ASN A 175 12.37 1.54 3.47
C ASN A 175 13.55 1.75 2.51
N GLU A 176 13.52 2.85 1.74
CA GLU A 176 14.52 3.20 0.74
C GLU A 176 14.74 4.71 0.65
N TYR A 177 15.90 5.12 0.19
CA TYR A 177 16.27 6.51 0.07
C TYR A 177 16.91 6.77 -1.29
N ALA A 178 16.45 7.81 -1.98
CA ALA A 178 17.10 8.34 -3.16
C ALA A 178 17.77 9.69 -2.85
N ARG A 179 19.00 9.86 -3.26
CA ARG A 179 19.75 11.11 -3.08
C ARG A 179 20.47 11.52 -4.36
N ILE A 180 20.38 12.80 -4.64
CA ILE A 180 21.12 13.41 -5.73
C ILE A 180 21.87 14.63 -5.21
N ASN A 181 23.18 14.72 -5.48
CA ASN A 181 24.04 15.78 -4.96
C ASN A 181 23.93 15.95 -3.43
N GLY A 182 23.74 14.84 -2.70
CA GLY A 182 23.61 14.82 -1.22
C GLY A 182 22.27 15.31 -0.69
N LYS A 183 21.28 15.60 -1.55
CA LYS A 183 19.92 16.00 -1.14
C LYS A 183 18.93 14.87 -1.39
N ASP A 184 18.02 14.68 -0.45
CA ASP A 184 16.96 13.69 -0.59
C ASP A 184 16.02 14.05 -1.75
N THR A 185 15.66 13.07 -2.54
CA THR A 185 14.81 13.20 -3.71
C THR A 185 13.79 12.06 -3.78
N VAL A 186 12.81 12.21 -4.66
CA VAL A 186 11.94 11.14 -5.15
C VAL A 186 12.37 10.85 -6.58
N ALA A 187 12.37 9.60 -6.98
CA ALA A 187 12.72 9.21 -8.34
C ALA A 187 11.63 8.33 -8.96
N LEU A 188 11.69 8.21 -10.27
CA LEU A 188 10.85 7.36 -11.10
C LEU A 188 11.76 6.45 -11.92
N ASP A 189 11.65 5.16 -11.71
CA ASP A 189 12.29 4.14 -12.53
C ASP A 189 11.35 3.74 -13.66
N ILE A 190 11.82 3.85 -14.89
CA ILE A 190 11.02 3.66 -16.11
C ILE A 190 11.44 2.37 -16.79
N PHE A 191 10.47 1.52 -17.06
CA PHE A 191 10.61 0.25 -17.73
C PHE A 191 9.97 0.32 -19.11
N LEU A 192 10.66 -0.21 -20.13
CA LEU A 192 10.18 -0.16 -21.51
C LEU A 192 9.42 -1.44 -21.89
N ARG A 193 8.45 -1.27 -22.81
CA ARG A 193 7.89 -2.39 -23.57
C ARG A 193 8.87 -2.87 -24.62
N ASP A 194 8.62 -4.05 -25.11
CA ASP A 194 9.27 -4.62 -26.30
C ASP A 194 8.86 -3.89 -27.57
#